data_c39adb44201fd35394612399fa3a1ac6
#
_entry.id   c39adb44201fd35394612399fa3a1ac6
#
_cell.length_a   1.000
_cell.length_b   1.000
_cell.length_c   1.000
_cell.angle_alpha   90.00
_cell.angle_beta   90.00
_cell.angle_gamma   90.00
#
_symmetry.space_group_name_H-M   'P 1'
#
loop_
_entity.id
_entity.type
_entity.pdbx_description
1 polymer ?
#
loop_
_entity_poly.entity_id
_entity_poly.type
_entity_poly.pdbx_seq_one_letter_code
_entity_poly.pdbx_strand_id
1 'polypeptide(L)'
;MASSAYPCTDCVLHETAPTVCIAPHSPSDDPLFAVIGEAPDREGLINGPSSRLLWDELKEYGLHPSQAHVSTVVKCAPPEGYKIKQREVKACSLYLMAELAGLKSETNCKAVLAVGTAAFKALGGAGNITQAQGMAYEYEGFTIVPVLHPYGAIRSPRRMEEFRRAVHRFASLVTGKVEHTESEVALVNALH
;
A
#
# COMPACT_ATOMS: atom_id res chain seq x y z
N MET A 1 5.89 -7.57 19.20
CA MET A 1 4.86 -8.63 19.00
C MET A 1 3.66 -7.94 18.40
N ALA A 2 3.26 -8.30 17.16
CA ALA A 2 2.06 -7.74 16.55
C ALA A 2 0.84 -8.20 17.35
N SER A 3 0.11 -7.27 17.95
CA SER A 3 -1.12 -7.55 18.67
C SER A 3 -2.20 -7.96 17.67
N SER A 4 -2.80 -9.12 17.84
CA SER A 4 -4.01 -9.51 17.13
C SER A 4 -5.12 -8.55 17.53
N ALA A 5 -5.63 -7.74 16.59
CA ALA A 5 -6.60 -6.71 16.91
C ALA A 5 -8.01 -7.30 17.17
N TYR A 6 -8.40 -8.40 16.47
CA TYR A 6 -9.73 -9.03 16.58
C TYR A 6 -9.67 -10.52 16.26
N PRO A 7 -10.53 -11.36 16.85
CA PRO A 7 -10.74 -12.74 16.45
C PRO A 7 -11.56 -12.78 15.15
N CYS A 8 -10.92 -12.53 14.00
CA CYS A 8 -11.57 -12.56 12.69
C CYS A 8 -11.70 -14.01 12.20
N THR A 9 -12.89 -14.40 11.73
CA THR A 9 -13.19 -15.72 11.15
C THR A 9 -13.76 -15.64 9.74
N ASP A 10 -13.62 -14.49 9.05
CA ASP A 10 -14.34 -14.17 7.81
C ASP A 10 -13.78 -14.91 6.56
N CYS A 11 -12.60 -15.49 6.64
CA CYS A 11 -12.02 -16.27 5.55
C CYS A 11 -11.08 -17.38 6.04
N VAL A 12 -10.70 -18.28 5.15
CA VAL A 12 -9.87 -19.46 5.45
C VAL A 12 -8.51 -19.14 6.12
N LEU A 13 -8.02 -17.91 6.00
CA LEU A 13 -6.75 -17.52 6.60
C LEU A 13 -6.80 -17.51 8.14
N HIS A 14 -7.97 -17.38 8.75
CA HIS A 14 -8.07 -17.48 10.22
C HIS A 14 -7.66 -18.84 10.77
N GLU A 15 -7.77 -19.90 9.97
CA GLU A 15 -7.38 -21.27 10.36
C GLU A 15 -5.92 -21.58 10.08
N THR A 16 -5.32 -20.90 9.08
CA THR A 16 -4.02 -21.31 8.50
C THR A 16 -2.92 -20.27 8.67
N ALA A 17 -3.27 -19.01 8.92
CA ALA A 17 -2.29 -17.95 9.09
C ALA A 17 -1.56 -18.05 10.43
N PRO A 18 -0.22 -17.91 10.46
CA PRO A 18 0.56 -17.85 11.70
C PRO A 18 0.12 -16.70 12.62
N THR A 19 -0.31 -15.59 12.03
CA THR A 19 -0.84 -14.44 12.74
C THR A 19 -2.10 -13.95 12.05
N VAL A 20 -3.19 -13.84 12.82
CA VAL A 20 -4.51 -13.47 12.35
C VAL A 20 -4.79 -12.01 12.69
N CYS A 21 -5.37 -11.30 11.72
CA CYS A 21 -5.89 -9.95 11.88
C CYS A 21 -4.91 -8.96 12.53
N ILE A 22 -3.80 -8.71 11.83
CA ILE A 22 -2.78 -7.75 12.26
C ILE A 22 -3.34 -6.32 12.07
N ALA A 23 -3.31 -5.55 13.16
CA ALA A 23 -3.72 -4.14 13.12
C ALA A 23 -2.77 -3.29 12.27
N PRO A 24 -3.24 -2.17 11.69
CA PRO A 24 -2.36 -1.21 11.05
C PRO A 24 -1.34 -0.65 12.06
N HIS A 25 -0.21 -0.23 11.55
CA HIS A 25 0.85 0.41 12.32
C HIS A 25 0.90 1.90 11.96
N SER A 26 0.59 2.74 12.92
CA SER A 26 0.61 4.21 12.78
C SER A 26 1.35 4.79 13.98
N PRO A 27 2.66 5.01 13.90
CA PRO A 27 3.45 5.55 15.02
C PRO A 27 3.12 7.01 15.33
N SER A 28 2.53 7.74 14.38
CA SER A 28 2.06 9.11 14.52
C SER A 28 0.54 9.15 14.55
N ASP A 29 -0.02 10.02 15.36
CA ASP A 29 -1.47 10.31 15.39
C ASP A 29 -1.90 11.08 14.14
N ASP A 30 -0.99 11.78 13.47
CA ASP A 30 -1.21 12.46 12.19
C ASP A 30 -0.13 12.03 11.18
N PRO A 31 -0.26 10.85 10.55
CA PRO A 31 0.70 10.36 9.59
C PRO A 31 0.70 11.22 8.32
N LEU A 32 1.90 11.47 7.80
CA LEU A 32 2.10 12.28 6.60
C LEU A 32 1.60 11.57 5.33
N PHE A 33 1.70 10.25 5.30
CA PHE A 33 1.28 9.39 4.18
C PHE A 33 0.89 8.00 4.65
N ALA A 34 0.25 7.24 3.78
CA ALA A 34 -0.03 5.83 4.03
C ALA A 34 0.68 4.90 3.03
N VAL A 35 1.02 3.69 3.48
CA VAL A 35 1.56 2.61 2.67
C VAL A 35 0.64 1.40 2.82
N ILE A 36 0.01 0.98 1.73
CA ILE A 36 -0.90 -0.16 1.72
C ILE A 36 -0.29 -1.29 0.88
N GLY A 37 0.04 -2.39 1.54
CA GLY A 37 0.56 -3.61 0.89
C GLY A 37 -0.52 -4.66 0.62
N GLU A 38 -0.11 -5.82 0.10
CA GLU A 38 -1.01 -6.93 -0.19
C GLU A 38 -1.44 -7.67 1.09
N ALA A 39 -0.47 -8.13 1.88
CA ALA A 39 -0.66 -8.83 3.15
C ALA A 39 0.57 -8.63 4.04
N PRO A 40 0.47 -8.83 5.36
CA PRO A 40 1.62 -8.88 6.24
C PRO A 40 2.53 -10.05 5.86
N ASP A 41 3.82 -9.89 6.07
CA ASP A 41 4.78 -10.99 6.03
C ASP A 41 4.99 -11.61 7.43
N ARG A 42 5.92 -12.56 7.55
CA ARG A 42 6.22 -13.20 8.84
C ARG A 42 6.83 -12.22 9.86
N GLU A 43 7.45 -11.16 9.40
CA GLU A 43 8.09 -10.14 10.24
C GLU A 43 7.12 -9.01 10.62
N GLY A 44 5.89 -9.06 10.09
CA GLY A 44 4.82 -8.09 10.37
C GLY A 44 4.37 -7.30 9.15
N LEU A 45 3.95 -6.06 9.37
CA LEU A 45 3.46 -5.19 8.30
C LEU A 45 4.62 -4.65 7.47
N ILE A 46 4.76 -5.15 6.25
CA ILE A 46 5.71 -4.64 5.25
C ILE A 46 7.13 -4.48 5.84
N ASN A 47 7.65 -5.52 6.55
CA ASN A 47 8.95 -5.51 7.22
C ASN A 47 9.97 -6.49 6.61
N GLY A 48 9.55 -7.37 5.70
CA GLY A 48 10.43 -8.35 5.06
C GLY A 48 11.52 -7.74 4.17
N PRO A 49 12.43 -8.56 3.65
CA PRO A 49 13.56 -8.10 2.83
C PRO A 49 13.15 -7.26 1.63
N SER A 50 12.02 -7.59 0.99
CA SER A 50 11.48 -6.82 -0.13
C SER A 50 10.99 -5.44 0.31
N SER A 51 10.44 -5.34 1.51
CA SER A 51 9.92 -4.07 2.03
C SER A 51 11.03 -3.13 2.45
N ARG A 52 12.20 -3.66 2.86
CA ARG A 52 13.39 -2.83 3.13
C ARG A 52 13.77 -2.01 1.90
N LEU A 53 13.73 -2.61 0.71
CA LEU A 53 13.99 -1.87 -0.52
C LEU A 53 13.04 -0.67 -0.68
N LEU A 54 11.74 -0.84 -0.42
CA LEU A 54 10.79 0.25 -0.49
C LEU A 54 11.12 1.35 0.52
N TRP A 55 11.40 0.97 1.77
CA TRP A 55 11.72 1.94 2.82
C TRP A 55 13.05 2.65 2.58
N ASP A 56 14.05 1.97 2.04
CA ASP A 56 15.33 2.58 1.71
C ASP A 56 15.17 3.61 0.59
N GLU A 57 14.40 3.30 -0.46
CA GLU A 57 14.07 4.28 -1.51
C GLU A 57 13.24 5.47 -0.98
N LEU A 58 12.28 5.27 -0.09
CA LEU A 58 11.50 6.36 0.52
C LEU A 58 12.35 7.27 1.41
N LYS A 59 13.29 6.68 2.17
CA LYS A 59 14.22 7.44 3.04
C LYS A 59 15.13 8.39 2.28
N GLU A 60 15.51 8.06 1.04
CA GLU A 60 16.29 8.95 0.16
C GLU A 60 15.58 10.30 -0.07
N TYR A 61 14.26 10.32 0.10
CA TYR A 61 13.43 11.52 -0.03
C TYR A 61 12.95 12.08 1.32
N GLY A 62 13.48 11.57 2.44
CA GLY A 62 13.12 12.00 3.80
C GLY A 62 11.78 11.44 4.30
N LEU A 63 11.22 10.40 3.66
CA LEU A 63 10.00 9.72 4.09
C LEU A 63 10.36 8.49 4.92
N HIS A 64 10.04 8.54 6.22
CA HIS A 64 10.39 7.51 7.18
C HIS A 64 9.17 6.71 7.66
N PRO A 65 9.34 5.43 8.06
CA PRO A 65 8.25 4.63 8.61
C PRO A 65 7.54 5.26 9.80
N SER A 66 8.23 6.10 10.59
CA SER A 66 7.65 6.83 11.74
C SER A 66 6.63 7.89 11.35
N GLN A 67 6.58 8.28 10.09
CA GLN A 67 5.65 9.26 9.54
C GLN A 67 4.49 8.60 8.76
N ALA A 68 4.50 7.29 8.66
CA ALA A 68 3.60 6.55 7.80
C ALA A 68 2.51 5.82 8.59
N HIS A 69 1.29 5.78 8.04
CA HIS A 69 0.31 4.76 8.35
C HIS A 69 0.57 3.55 7.46
N VAL A 70 0.88 2.40 8.06
CA VAL A 70 1.23 1.18 7.32
C VAL A 70 0.16 0.12 7.53
N SER A 71 -0.42 -0.36 6.45
CA SER A 71 -1.44 -1.41 6.50
C SER A 71 -1.39 -2.30 5.25
N THR A 72 -2.32 -3.26 5.17
CA THR A 72 -2.40 -4.23 4.08
C THR A 72 -3.84 -4.51 3.70
N VAL A 73 -4.05 -4.95 2.45
CA VAL A 73 -5.37 -5.34 1.95
C VAL A 73 -5.91 -6.54 2.70
N VAL A 74 -5.09 -7.58 2.90
CA VAL A 74 -5.40 -8.76 3.72
C VAL A 74 -4.68 -8.62 5.04
N LYS A 75 -5.43 -8.74 6.16
CA LYS A 75 -4.91 -8.49 7.51
C LYS A 75 -4.19 -9.67 8.15
N CYS A 76 -4.29 -10.85 7.58
CA CYS A 76 -3.63 -12.06 8.10
C CYS A 76 -2.31 -12.31 7.37
N ALA A 77 -1.26 -12.69 8.10
CA ALA A 77 -0.01 -13.14 7.51
C ALA A 77 -0.22 -14.53 6.86
N PRO A 78 -0.18 -14.67 5.53
CA PRO A 78 -0.45 -15.94 4.90
C PRO A 78 0.69 -16.94 5.14
N PRO A 79 0.41 -18.27 5.11
CA PRO A 79 1.46 -19.28 5.11
C PRO A 79 2.43 -19.12 3.93
N GLU A 80 3.64 -19.62 4.09
CA GLU A 80 4.65 -19.56 3.03
C GLU A 80 4.14 -20.19 1.72
N GLY A 81 4.37 -19.49 0.60
CA GLY A 81 3.92 -19.93 -0.72
C GLY A 81 2.42 -19.80 -0.97
N TYR A 82 1.63 -19.35 0.00
CA TYR A 82 0.21 -19.11 -0.20
C TYR A 82 -0.01 -17.91 -1.11
N LYS A 83 -0.85 -18.10 -2.13
CA LYS A 83 -1.28 -16.99 -3.01
C LYS A 83 -2.63 -16.47 -2.53
N ILE A 84 -2.67 -15.21 -2.14
CA ILE A 84 -3.89 -14.48 -1.78
C ILE A 84 -4.90 -14.58 -2.93
N LYS A 85 -6.13 -14.96 -2.62
CA LYS A 85 -7.22 -15.10 -3.58
C LYS A 85 -8.21 -13.95 -3.41
N GLN A 86 -9.00 -13.70 -4.43
CA GLN A 86 -9.99 -12.61 -4.42
C GLN A 86 -11.00 -12.70 -3.27
N ARG A 87 -11.30 -13.92 -2.80
CA ARG A 87 -12.22 -14.11 -1.67
C ARG A 87 -11.66 -13.58 -0.35
N GLU A 88 -10.34 -13.73 -0.10
CA GLU A 88 -9.68 -13.19 1.08
C GLU A 88 -9.62 -11.65 1.01
N VAL A 89 -9.30 -11.11 -0.17
CA VAL A 89 -9.35 -9.66 -0.42
C VAL A 89 -10.74 -9.10 -0.15
N LYS A 90 -11.79 -9.76 -0.67
CA LYS A 90 -13.18 -9.34 -0.46
C LYS A 90 -13.59 -9.40 1.01
N ALA A 91 -13.22 -10.47 1.72
CA ALA A 91 -13.51 -10.60 3.15
C ALA A 91 -12.84 -9.49 3.98
N CYS A 92 -11.59 -9.14 3.65
CA CYS A 92 -10.84 -8.09 4.34
C CYS A 92 -11.17 -6.66 3.90
N SER A 93 -11.95 -6.46 2.83
CA SER A 93 -12.18 -5.11 2.27
C SER A 93 -12.86 -4.15 3.24
N LEU A 94 -13.78 -4.62 4.07
CA LEU A 94 -14.46 -3.79 5.08
C LEU A 94 -13.49 -3.23 6.12
N TYR A 95 -12.50 -4.01 6.54
CA TYR A 95 -11.47 -3.55 7.48
C TYR A 95 -10.60 -2.46 6.87
N LEU A 96 -10.15 -2.65 5.62
CA LEU A 96 -9.36 -1.63 4.93
C LEU A 96 -10.17 -0.34 4.73
N MET A 97 -11.44 -0.45 4.32
CA MET A 97 -12.30 0.74 4.13
C MET A 97 -12.55 1.47 5.43
N ALA A 98 -12.77 0.77 6.55
CA ALA A 98 -12.92 1.37 7.87
C ALA A 98 -11.63 2.10 8.31
N GLU A 99 -10.46 1.50 8.08
CA GLU A 99 -9.16 2.14 8.35
C GLU A 99 -8.97 3.43 7.54
N LEU A 100 -9.26 3.39 6.24
CA LEU A 100 -9.15 4.57 5.37
C LEU A 100 -10.16 5.66 5.77
N ALA A 101 -11.38 5.27 6.16
CA ALA A 101 -12.37 6.24 6.64
C ALA A 101 -11.91 6.93 7.93
N GLY A 102 -11.35 6.18 8.89
CA GLY A 102 -10.74 6.73 10.10
C GLY A 102 -9.56 7.64 9.77
N LEU A 103 -8.64 7.20 8.94
CA LEU A 103 -7.49 7.99 8.51
C LEU A 103 -7.92 9.31 7.85
N LYS A 104 -8.96 9.28 7.02
CA LYS A 104 -9.52 10.46 6.35
C LYS A 104 -10.15 11.46 7.31
N SER A 105 -10.88 10.97 8.34
CA SER A 105 -11.63 11.81 9.28
C SER A 105 -10.80 12.36 10.42
N GLU A 106 -9.75 11.64 10.81
CA GLU A 106 -8.99 11.92 12.03
C GLU A 106 -7.61 12.52 11.76
N THR A 107 -7.14 12.50 10.49
CA THR A 107 -5.78 12.96 10.14
C THR A 107 -5.77 13.84 8.88
N ASN A 108 -4.61 14.47 8.64
CA ASN A 108 -4.33 15.21 7.41
C ASN A 108 -3.73 14.36 6.29
N CYS A 109 -3.61 13.05 6.48
CA CYS A 109 -3.09 12.13 5.47
C CYS A 109 -3.95 12.16 4.20
N LYS A 110 -3.35 12.48 3.05
CA LYS A 110 -4.03 12.52 1.74
C LYS A 110 -3.36 11.65 0.70
N ALA A 111 -2.12 11.22 0.93
CA ALA A 111 -1.34 10.44 -0.02
C ALA A 111 -1.22 8.98 0.41
N VAL A 112 -1.51 8.07 -0.52
CA VAL A 112 -1.42 6.61 -0.29
C VAL A 112 -0.54 5.97 -1.35
N LEU A 113 0.49 5.27 -0.93
CA LEU A 113 1.31 4.42 -1.77
C LEU A 113 0.71 3.01 -1.82
N ALA A 114 0.18 2.61 -2.97
CA ALA A 114 -0.40 1.29 -3.21
C ALA A 114 0.68 0.31 -3.70
N VAL A 115 1.13 -0.61 -2.84
CA VAL A 115 2.25 -1.51 -3.10
C VAL A 115 1.76 -2.85 -3.64
N GLY A 116 1.98 -3.09 -4.93
CA GLY A 116 1.60 -4.33 -5.60
C GLY A 116 0.18 -4.34 -6.13
N THR A 117 -0.12 -5.37 -6.94
CA THR A 117 -1.37 -5.47 -7.70
C THR A 117 -2.61 -5.55 -6.82
N ALA A 118 -2.54 -6.24 -5.68
CA ALA A 118 -3.69 -6.39 -4.79
C ALA A 118 -4.08 -5.05 -4.15
N ALA A 119 -3.10 -4.29 -3.67
CA ALA A 119 -3.34 -2.95 -3.11
C ALA A 119 -3.86 -1.98 -4.18
N PHE A 120 -3.24 -1.97 -5.37
CA PHE A 120 -3.71 -1.16 -6.50
C PHE A 120 -5.18 -1.42 -6.81
N LYS A 121 -5.59 -2.69 -6.92
CA LYS A 121 -6.98 -3.06 -7.21
C LYS A 121 -7.94 -2.74 -6.07
N ALA A 122 -7.54 -2.99 -4.83
CA ALA A 122 -8.37 -2.72 -3.65
C ALA A 122 -8.62 -1.22 -3.44
N LEU A 123 -7.72 -0.36 -3.94
CA LEU A 123 -7.81 1.10 -3.89
C LEU A 123 -8.33 1.70 -5.21
N GLY A 124 -9.19 0.99 -5.94
CA GLY A 124 -9.88 1.50 -7.12
C GLY A 124 -9.08 1.48 -8.42
N GLY A 125 -7.86 0.94 -8.41
CA GLY A 125 -7.02 0.91 -9.60
C GLY A 125 -7.54 -0.02 -10.71
N ALA A 126 -7.59 0.47 -11.94
CA ALA A 126 -8.00 -0.24 -13.14
C ALA A 126 -6.79 -0.65 -14.01
N GLY A 127 -6.94 -1.68 -14.83
CA GLY A 127 -5.89 -2.10 -15.78
C GLY A 127 -4.70 -2.82 -15.15
N ASN A 128 -3.53 -2.60 -15.72
CA ASN A 128 -2.28 -3.26 -15.35
C ASN A 128 -1.40 -2.33 -14.52
N ILE A 129 -1.02 -2.75 -13.32
CA ILE A 129 -0.16 -1.97 -12.44
C ILE A 129 1.20 -1.59 -13.08
N THR A 130 1.75 -2.43 -13.97
CA THR A 130 3.03 -2.11 -14.65
C THR A 130 2.90 -0.86 -15.53
N GLN A 131 1.72 -0.60 -16.09
CA GLN A 131 1.44 0.60 -16.87
C GLN A 131 1.06 1.79 -15.97
N ALA A 132 0.34 1.52 -14.88
CA ALA A 132 -0.17 2.54 -13.98
C ALA A 132 0.84 3.02 -12.93
N GLN A 133 1.96 2.29 -12.71
CA GLN A 133 2.87 2.63 -11.62
C GLN A 133 3.43 4.05 -11.72
N GLY A 134 3.40 4.76 -10.62
CA GLY A 134 3.79 6.17 -10.50
C GLY A 134 2.75 7.16 -11.04
N MET A 135 1.63 6.71 -11.62
CA MET A 135 0.54 7.59 -12.06
C MET A 135 -0.44 7.80 -10.90
N ALA A 136 -0.59 9.04 -10.46
CA ALA A 136 -1.49 9.39 -9.38
C ALA A 136 -2.95 9.37 -9.86
N TYR A 137 -3.86 8.90 -8.98
CA TYR A 137 -5.30 8.99 -9.20
C TYR A 137 -6.04 9.17 -7.85
N GLU A 138 -7.27 9.66 -7.91
CA GLU A 138 -8.09 9.89 -6.73
C GLU A 138 -8.97 8.67 -6.40
N TYR A 139 -9.00 8.31 -5.12
CA TYR A 139 -9.89 7.28 -4.59
C TYR A 139 -10.31 7.59 -3.15
N GLU A 140 -11.61 7.66 -2.88
CA GLU A 140 -12.19 7.94 -1.56
C GLU A 140 -11.64 9.20 -0.84
N GLY A 141 -11.11 10.16 -1.61
CA GLY A 141 -10.52 11.41 -1.10
C GLY A 141 -9.04 11.31 -0.73
N PHE A 142 -8.39 10.25 -1.22
CA PHE A 142 -6.94 10.09 -1.19
C PHE A 142 -6.36 10.15 -2.59
N THR A 143 -5.18 10.72 -2.72
CA THR A 143 -4.35 10.60 -3.92
C THR A 143 -3.53 9.32 -3.83
N ILE A 144 -3.83 8.36 -4.69
CA ILE A 144 -3.20 7.04 -4.73
C ILE A 144 -2.08 7.03 -5.76
N VAL A 145 -0.91 6.55 -5.38
CA VAL A 145 0.19 6.27 -6.31
C VAL A 145 0.53 4.78 -6.26
N PRO A 146 0.31 4.02 -7.35
CA PRO A 146 0.65 2.61 -7.38
C PRO A 146 2.14 2.41 -7.67
N VAL A 147 2.73 1.41 -7.00
CA VAL A 147 4.07 0.92 -7.29
C VAL A 147 4.07 -0.60 -7.38
N LEU A 148 4.94 -1.17 -8.21
CA LEU A 148 5.17 -2.60 -8.22
C LEU A 148 5.58 -3.07 -6.82
N HIS A 149 5.22 -4.31 -6.46
CA HIS A 149 5.78 -4.94 -5.27
C HIS A 149 7.31 -5.01 -5.41
N PRO A 150 8.12 -4.65 -4.39
CA PRO A 150 9.57 -4.61 -4.49
C PRO A 150 10.20 -5.90 -5.02
N TYR A 151 9.66 -7.06 -4.63
CA TYR A 151 10.07 -8.36 -5.17
C TYR A 151 9.92 -8.46 -6.70
N GLY A 152 8.94 -7.76 -7.29
CA GLY A 152 8.78 -7.67 -8.74
C GLY A 152 9.80 -6.74 -9.38
N ALA A 153 10.19 -5.68 -8.67
CA ALA A 153 11.14 -4.68 -9.16
C ALA A 153 12.57 -5.24 -9.28
N ILE A 154 13.04 -6.03 -8.31
CA ILE A 154 14.40 -6.60 -8.30
C ILE A 154 14.69 -7.58 -9.45
N ARG A 155 13.67 -8.02 -10.18
CA ARG A 155 13.81 -9.02 -11.25
C ARG A 155 14.52 -8.50 -12.52
N SER A 156 14.59 -7.19 -12.72
CA SER A 156 15.35 -6.62 -13.84
C SER A 156 15.72 -5.16 -13.57
N PRO A 157 16.85 -4.69 -14.14
CA PRO A 157 17.26 -3.29 -14.00
C PRO A 157 16.20 -2.29 -14.47
N ARG A 158 15.50 -2.59 -15.57
CA ARG A 158 14.42 -1.75 -16.08
C ARG A 158 13.28 -1.60 -15.08
N ARG A 159 12.82 -2.71 -14.47
CA ARG A 159 11.73 -2.65 -13.47
C ARG A 159 12.16 -1.91 -12.21
N MET A 160 13.41 -2.05 -11.82
CA MET A 160 13.98 -1.31 -10.70
C MET A 160 13.96 0.20 -10.97
N GLU A 161 14.35 0.61 -12.15
CA GLU A 161 14.31 2.00 -12.59
C GLU A 161 12.88 2.57 -12.60
N GLU A 162 11.93 1.80 -13.14
CA GLU A 162 10.52 2.15 -13.16
C GLU A 162 9.95 2.27 -11.73
N PHE A 163 10.32 1.35 -10.83
CA PHE A 163 9.97 1.38 -9.42
C PHE A 163 10.50 2.63 -8.71
N ARG A 164 11.80 2.94 -8.87
CA ARG A 164 12.41 4.13 -8.29
C ARG A 164 11.74 5.42 -8.76
N ARG A 165 11.43 5.52 -10.04
CA ARG A 165 10.69 6.67 -10.58
C ARG A 165 9.31 6.81 -9.96
N ALA A 166 8.60 5.70 -9.76
CA ALA A 166 7.28 5.74 -9.12
C ALA A 166 7.36 6.14 -7.64
N VAL A 167 8.35 5.65 -6.90
CA VAL A 167 8.62 6.07 -5.51
C VAL A 167 8.99 7.55 -5.44
N HIS A 168 9.84 8.02 -6.35
CA HIS A 168 10.20 9.44 -6.46
C HIS A 168 8.96 10.33 -6.69
N ARG A 169 8.08 9.95 -7.60
CA ARG A 169 6.83 10.70 -7.86
C ARG A 169 5.94 10.76 -6.62
N PHE A 170 5.78 9.64 -5.91
CA PHE A 170 5.06 9.62 -4.65
C PHE A 170 5.69 10.55 -3.61
N ALA A 171 7.00 10.45 -3.41
CA ALA A 171 7.71 11.28 -2.46
C ALA A 171 7.60 12.77 -2.78
N SER A 172 7.66 13.12 -4.05
CA SER A 172 7.49 14.48 -4.53
C SER A 172 6.08 15.02 -4.24
N LEU A 173 5.05 14.19 -4.41
CA LEU A 173 3.68 14.53 -4.07
C LEU A 173 3.53 14.79 -2.56
N VAL A 174 4.07 13.91 -1.71
CA VAL A 174 3.98 14.03 -0.25
C VAL A 174 4.74 15.26 0.25
N THR A 175 5.91 15.56 -0.31
CA THR A 175 6.77 16.67 0.13
C THR A 175 6.43 18.02 -0.52
N GLY A 176 5.47 18.05 -1.44
CA GLY A 176 5.08 19.27 -2.17
C GLY A 176 6.13 19.77 -3.17
N LYS A 177 7.07 18.92 -3.58
CA LYS A 177 8.18 19.30 -4.47
C LYS A 177 7.89 19.08 -5.96
N VAL A 178 6.67 18.73 -6.34
CA VAL A 178 6.25 18.56 -7.75
C VAL A 178 5.10 19.47 -8.09
N GLU A 179 5.26 20.23 -9.17
CA GLU A 179 4.14 20.81 -9.89
C GLU A 179 3.36 19.69 -10.59
N HIS A 180 2.12 19.44 -10.17
CA HIS A 180 1.21 18.55 -10.88
C HIS A 180 0.91 19.16 -12.25
N THR A 181 1.31 18.50 -13.33
CA THR A 181 0.73 18.81 -14.64
C THR A 181 -0.67 18.22 -14.66
N GLU A 182 -1.69 19.07 -14.79
CA GLU A 182 -3.13 18.71 -14.88
C GLU A 182 -3.41 17.60 -15.90
N SER A 183 -2.52 17.41 -16.88
CA SER A 183 -2.59 16.37 -17.90
C SER A 183 -2.45 14.94 -17.38
N GLU A 184 -1.73 14.70 -16.28
CA GLU A 184 -1.51 13.34 -15.76
C GLU A 184 -2.71 12.81 -14.97
N VAL A 185 -3.44 13.68 -14.27
CA VAL A 185 -4.68 13.34 -13.55
C VAL A 185 -5.82 13.05 -14.53
N ALA A 186 -5.89 13.77 -15.63
CA ALA A 186 -6.93 13.60 -16.65
C ALA A 186 -6.86 12.26 -17.39
N LEU A 187 -5.64 11.72 -17.59
CA LEU A 187 -5.45 10.47 -18.36
C LEU A 187 -5.97 9.22 -17.62
N VAL A 188 -5.94 9.22 -16.29
CA VAL A 188 -6.41 8.09 -15.47
C VAL A 188 -7.92 8.11 -15.30
N ASN A 189 -8.53 9.30 -15.21
CA ASN A 189 -10.00 9.45 -15.14
C ASN A 189 -10.70 9.14 -16.48
N ALA A 190 -9.98 9.20 -17.60
CA ALA A 190 -10.53 8.87 -18.94
C ALA A 190 -10.57 7.35 -19.22
N LEU A 191 -10.03 6.51 -18.33
CA LEU A 191 -10.04 5.04 -18.44
C LEU A 191 -11.14 4.38 -17.58
N HIS A 192 -12.02 5.17 -17.00
CA HIS A 192 -13.27 4.77 -16.33
C HIS A 192 -14.43 5.18 -17.22
#